data_4518f2c14a867087dc76589f461d21a1
#
_entry.id   4518f2c14a867087dc76589f461d21a1
#
_cell.length_a   1.000
_cell.length_b   1.000
_cell.length_c   1.000
_cell.angle_alpha   90.00
_cell.angle_beta   90.00
_cell.angle_gamma   90.00
#
_symmetry.space_group_name_H-M   'P 1'
#
loop_
_entity.id
_entity.type
_entity.pdbx_description
1 polymer ?
#
loop_
_entity_poly.entity_id
_entity_poly.type
_entity_poly.pdbx_seq_one_letter_code
_entity_poly.pdbx_strand_id
1 'polypeptide(L)'
;MLLRMLVLSLTGDCNLACRYCYASGQDRRTMTWETARRAIDLAAEGGAPFILQFSGGEPLLALPLLRRTADYIRTNRIRARMDLQTNGTLITDETADFLHGAGIGIGVSLEGRPSVHDALRCHPDGRGTSSDVIAGIQRLGQRGIEIGLTCVVMAENVGELPGIIEMAYYLGNVRRVGFDLLRGQGRGAAVAPARPEDVAHAMARVFDLCRKLERLTGHHIAVAQAEQAACLAHRTDDGFSHCHAMNGTGVHVDAAGRIYACSSFVGDARFLLGDVEHGIDVRRQEETVHEMQSSMEFCRTCRDFTSCGGACWARCMGSDALCAAECALKRAAMQTVHASDTHTYEGIPT
;
A
#
# COMPACT_ATOMS: atom_id res chain seq x y z
N MET A 1 -13.98 1.68 -20.39
CA MET A 1 -13.91 1.57 -18.91
C MET A 1 -12.87 2.57 -18.39
N LEU A 2 -13.06 3.15 -17.20
CA LEU A 2 -12.15 4.16 -16.66
C LEU A 2 -11.31 3.56 -15.52
N LEU A 3 -10.06 3.19 -15.81
CA LEU A 3 -9.11 2.80 -14.78
C LEU A 3 -8.47 4.04 -14.11
N ARG A 4 -8.39 4.00 -12.78
CA ARG A 4 -7.73 5.00 -11.93
C ARG A 4 -6.47 4.45 -11.26
N MET A 5 -6.35 3.14 -11.19
CA MET A 5 -5.19 2.46 -10.59
C MET A 5 -4.86 1.19 -11.36
N LEU A 6 -3.61 1.06 -11.77
CA LEU A 6 -3.01 -0.14 -12.30
C LEU A 6 -1.88 -0.58 -11.37
N VAL A 7 -2.00 -1.75 -10.75
CA VAL A 7 -0.88 -2.40 -10.06
C VAL A 7 -0.23 -3.36 -11.03
N LEU A 8 1.06 -3.21 -11.26
CA LEU A 8 1.83 -4.00 -12.21
C LEU A 8 2.88 -4.82 -11.47
N SER A 9 2.68 -6.15 -11.39
CA SER A 9 3.68 -7.07 -10.84
C SER A 9 4.76 -7.35 -11.89
N LEU A 10 5.87 -6.62 -11.82
CA LEU A 10 6.98 -6.80 -12.77
C LEU A 10 7.63 -8.19 -12.67
N THR A 11 7.61 -8.78 -11.49
CA THR A 11 8.05 -10.15 -11.22
C THR A 11 7.38 -10.67 -9.94
N GLY A 12 7.12 -11.96 -9.87
CA GLY A 12 6.73 -12.60 -8.61
C GLY A 12 7.92 -13.09 -7.78
N ASP A 13 9.16 -12.93 -8.30
CA ASP A 13 10.37 -13.28 -7.56
C ASP A 13 10.73 -12.20 -6.53
N CYS A 14 11.37 -12.62 -5.44
CA CYS A 14 11.81 -11.73 -4.37
C CYS A 14 13.11 -12.25 -3.76
N ASN A 15 14.01 -11.33 -3.44
CA ASN A 15 15.25 -11.61 -2.74
C ASN A 15 15.09 -11.80 -1.23
N LEU A 16 13.85 -11.67 -0.69
CA LEU A 16 13.55 -11.81 0.73
C LEU A 16 12.59 -12.98 1.01
N ALA A 17 12.62 -13.46 2.27
CA ALA A 17 11.77 -14.53 2.79
C ALA A 17 10.87 -14.05 3.95
N CYS A 18 10.26 -12.87 3.85
CA CYS A 18 9.42 -12.30 4.93
C CYS A 18 8.39 -13.30 5.46
N ARG A 19 8.25 -13.39 6.80
CA ARG A 19 7.41 -14.39 7.48
C ARG A 19 5.92 -14.29 7.16
N TYR A 20 5.44 -13.10 6.83
CA TYR A 20 4.02 -12.78 6.58
C TYR A 20 3.71 -12.50 5.11
N CYS A 21 4.59 -12.84 4.18
CA CYS A 21 4.41 -12.50 2.76
C CYS A 21 3.16 -13.15 2.16
N TYR A 22 2.18 -12.33 1.79
CA TYR A 22 0.95 -12.79 1.15
C TYR A 22 1.16 -13.26 -0.28
N ALA A 23 2.20 -12.73 -0.97
CA ALA A 23 2.54 -13.05 -2.35
C ALA A 23 3.43 -14.31 -2.47
N SER A 24 3.77 -14.96 -1.35
CA SER A 24 4.54 -16.21 -1.40
C SER A 24 3.71 -17.30 -2.08
N GLY A 25 4.25 -17.89 -3.13
CA GLY A 25 3.55 -18.88 -3.96
C GLY A 25 2.99 -18.32 -5.27
N GLN A 26 3.09 -17.02 -5.52
CA GLN A 26 2.83 -16.47 -6.85
C GLN A 26 3.90 -16.92 -7.86
N ASP A 27 3.55 -16.88 -9.15
CA ASP A 27 4.44 -17.22 -10.25
C ASP A 27 5.67 -16.29 -10.25
N ARG A 28 6.87 -16.88 -10.17
CA ARG A 28 8.13 -16.14 -10.01
C ARG A 28 8.70 -15.55 -11.30
N ARG A 29 8.04 -15.77 -12.43
CA ARG A 29 8.50 -15.21 -13.72
C ARG A 29 8.65 -13.69 -13.66
N THR A 30 9.49 -13.17 -14.54
CA THR A 30 9.55 -11.73 -14.84
C THR A 30 8.61 -11.44 -16.00
N MET A 31 7.86 -10.36 -15.91
CA MET A 31 6.96 -9.86 -16.95
C MET A 31 7.74 -9.51 -18.21
N THR A 32 7.16 -9.81 -19.37
CA THR A 32 7.74 -9.37 -20.64
C THR A 32 7.45 -7.89 -20.89
N TRP A 33 8.27 -7.25 -21.70
CA TRP A 33 8.00 -5.88 -22.14
C TRP A 33 6.64 -5.75 -22.83
N GLU A 34 6.31 -6.68 -23.70
CA GLU A 34 5.04 -6.64 -24.44
C GLU A 34 3.84 -6.71 -23.50
N THR A 35 3.91 -7.56 -22.48
CA THR A 35 2.90 -7.64 -21.42
C THR A 35 2.76 -6.31 -20.67
N ALA A 36 3.89 -5.70 -20.24
CA ALA A 36 3.88 -4.42 -19.54
C ALA A 36 3.28 -3.31 -20.40
N ARG A 37 3.69 -3.22 -21.67
CA ARG A 37 3.18 -2.23 -22.63
C ARG A 37 1.68 -2.36 -22.80
N ARG A 38 1.16 -3.58 -23.06
CA ARG A 38 -0.29 -3.80 -23.24
C ARG A 38 -1.09 -3.44 -22.00
N ALA A 39 -0.58 -3.76 -20.80
CA ALA A 39 -1.23 -3.39 -19.55
C ALA A 39 -1.34 -1.87 -19.38
N ILE A 40 -0.30 -1.12 -19.77
CA ILE A 40 -0.29 0.35 -19.70
C ILE A 40 -1.23 0.93 -20.75
N ASP A 41 -1.19 0.42 -21.98
CA ASP A 41 -2.06 0.88 -23.07
C ASP A 41 -3.53 0.68 -22.67
N LEU A 42 -3.89 -0.49 -22.13
CA LEU A 42 -5.23 -0.78 -21.61
C LEU A 42 -5.67 0.23 -20.52
N ALA A 43 -4.78 0.57 -19.59
CA ALA A 43 -5.11 1.55 -18.56
C ALA A 43 -5.25 2.97 -19.10
N ALA A 44 -4.53 3.29 -20.18
CA ALA A 44 -4.54 4.60 -20.81
C ALA A 44 -5.72 4.81 -21.79
N GLU A 45 -6.38 3.75 -22.26
CA GLU A 45 -7.49 3.82 -23.25
C GLU A 45 -8.61 4.78 -22.83
N GLY A 46 -8.92 4.85 -21.55
CA GLY A 46 -9.94 5.77 -21.02
C GLY A 46 -9.55 7.25 -21.03
N GLY A 47 -8.32 7.60 -21.40
CA GLY A 47 -7.81 8.99 -21.50
C GLY A 47 -7.70 9.74 -20.15
N ALA A 48 -8.11 9.15 -19.05
CA ALA A 48 -8.02 9.77 -17.74
C ALA A 48 -6.65 9.50 -17.07
N PRO A 49 -6.20 10.36 -16.17
CA PRO A 49 -5.00 10.11 -15.39
C PRO A 49 -5.23 8.92 -14.43
N PHE A 50 -4.21 8.10 -14.26
CA PHE A 50 -4.23 6.94 -13.36
C PHE A 50 -2.93 6.81 -12.57
N ILE A 51 -2.98 6.02 -11.51
CA ILE A 51 -1.81 5.63 -10.72
C ILE A 51 -1.30 4.31 -11.29
N LEU A 52 -0.02 4.29 -11.67
CA LEU A 52 0.70 3.06 -11.97
C LEU A 52 1.59 2.70 -10.78
N GLN A 53 1.26 1.62 -10.09
CA GLN A 53 2.06 1.12 -8.99
C GLN A 53 2.90 -0.07 -9.46
N PHE A 54 4.23 0.09 -9.46
CA PHE A 54 5.15 -1.01 -9.64
C PHE A 54 5.22 -1.85 -8.36
N SER A 55 4.98 -3.14 -8.50
CA SER A 55 4.87 -4.10 -7.40
C SER A 55 5.36 -5.48 -7.84
N GLY A 56 5.04 -6.51 -7.05
CA GLY A 56 5.36 -7.90 -7.32
C GLY A 56 5.92 -8.59 -6.08
N GLY A 57 6.91 -9.47 -6.25
CA GLY A 57 7.76 -9.91 -5.16
C GLY A 57 8.69 -8.77 -4.73
N GLU A 58 9.75 -8.53 -5.51
CA GLU A 58 10.55 -7.30 -5.41
C GLU A 58 10.73 -6.69 -6.81
N PRO A 59 10.10 -5.56 -7.12
CA PRO A 59 10.11 -4.98 -8.46
C PRO A 59 11.51 -4.54 -8.93
N LEU A 60 12.43 -4.21 -8.03
CA LEU A 60 13.80 -3.84 -8.38
C LEU A 60 14.64 -5.00 -8.92
N LEU A 61 14.20 -6.26 -8.77
CA LEU A 61 14.80 -7.40 -9.50
C LEU A 61 14.56 -7.29 -11.01
N ALA A 62 13.51 -6.59 -11.43
CA ALA A 62 13.19 -6.33 -12.83
C ALA A 62 13.49 -4.87 -13.23
N LEU A 63 14.54 -4.26 -12.69
CA LEU A 63 14.91 -2.85 -12.92
C LEU A 63 15.01 -2.48 -14.42
N PRO A 64 15.55 -3.31 -15.33
CA PRO A 64 15.57 -2.99 -16.77
C PRO A 64 14.15 -2.82 -17.35
N LEU A 65 13.19 -3.64 -16.94
CA LEU A 65 11.81 -3.54 -17.36
C LEU A 65 11.15 -2.29 -16.76
N LEU A 66 11.39 -1.99 -15.49
CA LEU A 66 10.89 -0.79 -14.83
C LEU A 66 11.39 0.48 -15.54
N ARG A 67 12.69 0.56 -15.88
CA ARG A 67 13.28 1.65 -16.66
C ARG A 67 12.57 1.83 -18.01
N ARG A 68 12.44 0.75 -18.76
CA ARG A 68 11.78 0.76 -20.06
C ARG A 68 10.33 1.20 -19.98
N THR A 69 9.62 0.79 -18.94
CA THR A 69 8.23 1.18 -18.67
C THR A 69 8.11 2.67 -18.37
N ALA A 70 8.98 3.22 -17.51
CA ALA A 70 8.99 4.64 -17.19
C ALA A 70 9.31 5.50 -18.44
N ASP A 71 10.27 5.07 -19.26
CA ASP A 71 10.60 5.73 -20.52
C ASP A 71 9.44 5.72 -21.52
N TYR A 72 8.72 4.61 -21.61
CA TYR A 72 7.55 4.49 -22.47
C TYR A 72 6.44 5.48 -22.08
N ILE A 73 6.13 5.56 -20.78
CA ILE A 73 5.14 6.47 -20.22
C ILE A 73 5.50 7.93 -20.55
N ARG A 74 6.77 8.28 -20.32
CA ARG A 74 7.27 9.64 -20.57
C ARG A 74 7.24 9.99 -22.06
N THR A 75 7.75 9.11 -22.92
CA THR A 75 7.87 9.32 -24.36
C THR A 75 6.51 9.47 -25.02
N ASN A 76 5.54 8.66 -24.60
CA ASN A 76 4.18 8.70 -25.15
C ASN A 76 3.26 9.68 -24.38
N ARG A 77 3.79 10.44 -23.40
CA ARG A 77 3.03 11.41 -22.60
C ARG A 77 1.78 10.82 -21.95
N ILE A 78 1.88 9.55 -21.51
CA ILE A 78 0.79 8.87 -20.82
C ILE A 78 0.56 9.54 -19.48
N ARG A 79 -0.69 9.87 -19.16
CA ARG A 79 -1.07 10.57 -17.92
C ARG A 79 -1.10 9.62 -16.73
N ALA A 80 0.07 9.07 -16.36
CA ALA A 80 0.24 8.17 -15.24
C ALA A 80 1.14 8.79 -14.17
N ARG A 81 0.72 8.75 -12.90
CA ARG A 81 1.61 8.91 -11.76
C ARG A 81 2.24 7.55 -11.46
N MET A 82 3.55 7.49 -11.44
CA MET A 82 4.29 6.26 -11.17
C MET A 82 4.68 6.18 -9.70
N ASP A 83 4.32 5.09 -9.05
CA ASP A 83 4.68 4.76 -7.68
C ASP A 83 5.37 3.39 -7.63
N LEU A 84 6.39 3.24 -6.78
CA LEU A 84 7.13 2.00 -6.53
C LEU A 84 6.94 1.56 -5.09
N GLN A 85 6.53 0.30 -4.88
CA GLN A 85 6.59 -0.34 -3.56
C GLN A 85 7.71 -1.36 -3.53
N THR A 86 8.74 -1.12 -2.72
CA THR A 86 9.95 -1.94 -2.65
C THR A 86 10.29 -2.35 -1.22
N ASN A 87 11.04 -3.44 -1.07
CA ASN A 87 11.64 -3.80 0.21
C ASN A 87 12.90 -2.95 0.55
N GLY A 88 13.39 -2.15 -0.38
CA GLY A 88 14.47 -1.19 -0.18
C GLY A 88 15.90 -1.74 -0.20
N THR A 89 16.08 -3.07 -0.16
CA THR A 89 17.43 -3.68 -0.05
C THR A 89 18.28 -3.60 -1.32
N LEU A 90 17.63 -3.37 -2.48
CA LEU A 90 18.29 -3.29 -3.79
C LEU A 90 18.48 -1.85 -4.27
N ILE A 91 18.28 -0.86 -3.41
CA ILE A 91 18.50 0.55 -3.76
C ILE A 91 19.99 0.85 -3.73
N THR A 92 20.60 0.91 -4.91
CA THR A 92 21.96 1.40 -5.16
C THR A 92 21.95 2.88 -5.52
N ASP A 93 23.12 3.50 -5.62
CA ASP A 93 23.24 4.89 -6.10
C ASP A 93 22.64 5.05 -7.50
N GLU A 94 22.97 4.14 -8.42
CA GLU A 94 22.41 4.15 -9.78
C GLU A 94 20.88 3.99 -9.81
N THR A 95 20.34 3.11 -8.96
CA THR A 95 18.89 2.94 -8.84
C THR A 95 18.22 4.20 -8.31
N ALA A 96 18.81 4.82 -7.28
CA ALA A 96 18.29 6.07 -6.70
C ALA A 96 18.33 7.22 -7.70
N ASP A 97 19.42 7.39 -8.46
CA ASP A 97 19.51 8.39 -9.53
C ASP A 97 18.44 8.20 -10.60
N PHE A 98 18.21 6.97 -11.01
CA PHE A 98 17.15 6.65 -11.97
C PHE A 98 15.74 6.97 -11.41
N LEU A 99 15.43 6.52 -10.20
CA LEU A 99 14.10 6.74 -9.58
C LEU A 99 13.81 8.25 -9.43
N HIS A 100 14.82 9.02 -9.04
CA HIS A 100 14.73 10.48 -8.97
C HIS A 100 14.46 11.11 -10.33
N GLY A 101 15.29 10.78 -11.34
CA GLY A 101 15.16 11.33 -12.69
C GLY A 101 13.86 10.95 -13.41
N ALA A 102 13.26 9.81 -13.04
CA ALA A 102 11.98 9.35 -13.57
C ALA A 102 10.76 9.93 -12.82
N GLY A 103 10.95 10.61 -11.68
CA GLY A 103 9.87 11.17 -10.87
C GLY A 103 8.96 10.11 -10.25
N ILE A 104 9.52 8.95 -9.87
CA ILE A 104 8.77 7.83 -9.30
C ILE A 104 8.60 8.06 -7.79
N GLY A 105 7.35 8.06 -7.31
CA GLY A 105 7.06 8.04 -5.87
C GLY A 105 7.49 6.73 -5.23
N ILE A 106 8.12 6.77 -4.05
CA ILE A 106 8.75 5.59 -3.45
C ILE A 106 8.12 5.27 -2.10
N GLY A 107 7.55 4.06 -2.00
CA GLY A 107 7.18 3.42 -0.75
C GLY A 107 8.19 2.34 -0.39
N VAL A 108 8.75 2.40 0.82
CA VAL A 108 9.68 1.41 1.33
C VAL A 108 9.03 0.64 2.49
N SER A 109 9.18 -0.67 2.47
CA SER A 109 8.66 -1.52 3.53
C SER A 109 9.60 -1.55 4.73
N LEU A 110 9.11 -1.12 5.90
CA LEU A 110 9.87 -1.15 7.17
C LEU A 110 8.91 -1.45 8.32
N GLU A 111 9.26 -2.44 9.17
CA GLU A 111 8.35 -2.95 10.23
C GLU A 111 8.59 -2.28 11.59
N GLY A 112 9.48 -1.33 11.69
CA GLY A 112 9.83 -0.64 12.92
C GLY A 112 11.34 -0.59 13.17
N ARG A 113 11.74 -0.61 14.44
CA ARG A 113 13.16 -0.66 14.84
C ARG A 113 13.85 -1.90 14.26
N PRO A 114 15.18 -1.89 14.08
CA PRO A 114 15.93 -2.99 13.45
C PRO A 114 15.60 -4.39 13.99
N SER A 115 15.51 -4.56 15.31
CA SER A 115 15.19 -5.85 15.93
C SER A 115 13.81 -6.39 15.57
N VAL A 116 12.82 -5.50 15.45
CA VAL A 116 11.45 -5.87 15.04
C VAL A 116 11.42 -6.20 13.55
N HIS A 117 12.06 -5.35 12.74
CA HIS A 117 12.13 -5.54 11.30
C HIS A 117 12.81 -6.87 10.94
N ASP A 118 13.99 -7.15 11.50
CA ASP A 118 14.79 -8.33 11.19
C ASP A 118 14.11 -9.64 11.60
N ALA A 119 13.30 -9.61 12.66
CA ALA A 119 12.49 -10.76 13.07
C ALA A 119 11.40 -11.14 12.06
N LEU A 120 10.92 -10.19 11.27
CA LEU A 120 9.78 -10.32 10.35
C LEU A 120 10.19 -10.35 8.88
N ARG A 121 11.23 -9.57 8.51
CA ARG A 121 11.78 -9.48 7.16
C ARG A 121 13.23 -9.95 7.14
N CYS A 122 13.44 -11.11 6.57
CA CYS A 122 14.78 -11.71 6.50
C CYS A 122 15.12 -12.12 5.07
N HIS A 123 16.41 -12.28 4.82
CA HIS A 123 16.93 -12.99 3.67
C HIS A 123 16.55 -14.48 3.74
N PRO A 124 16.64 -15.24 2.63
CA PRO A 124 16.39 -16.68 2.63
C PRO A 124 17.31 -17.48 3.56
N ASP A 125 18.48 -16.96 3.89
CA ASP A 125 19.45 -17.52 4.84
C ASP A 125 19.16 -17.17 6.32
N GLY A 126 18.07 -16.41 6.58
CA GLY A 126 17.65 -16.00 7.91
C GLY A 126 18.31 -14.72 8.44
N ARG A 127 19.25 -14.10 7.72
CA ARG A 127 19.82 -12.80 8.12
C ARG A 127 18.76 -11.70 8.07
N GLY A 128 18.82 -10.78 9.04
CA GLY A 128 18.01 -9.56 9.04
C GLY A 128 18.35 -8.64 7.86
N THR A 129 17.42 -7.76 7.51
CA THR A 129 17.53 -6.88 6.33
C THR A 129 17.51 -5.39 6.69
N SER A 130 17.37 -5.04 7.97
CA SER A 130 17.23 -3.64 8.41
C SER A 130 18.40 -2.74 7.99
N SER A 131 19.64 -3.26 8.07
CA SER A 131 20.83 -2.52 7.64
C SER A 131 20.80 -2.18 6.15
N ASP A 132 20.39 -3.13 5.31
CA ASP A 132 20.31 -2.95 3.86
C ASP A 132 19.21 -1.96 3.49
N VAL A 133 18.04 -2.07 4.14
CA VAL A 133 16.91 -1.15 3.95
C VAL A 133 17.27 0.27 4.38
N ILE A 134 17.87 0.43 5.56
CA ILE A 134 18.29 1.75 6.07
C ILE A 134 19.30 2.37 5.12
N ALA A 135 20.29 1.60 4.65
CA ALA A 135 21.29 2.10 3.68
C ALA A 135 20.61 2.52 2.35
N GLY A 136 19.61 1.77 1.88
CA GLY A 136 18.82 2.14 0.71
C GLY A 136 18.08 3.46 0.90
N ILE A 137 17.39 3.63 2.03
CA ILE A 137 16.67 4.86 2.38
C ILE A 137 17.63 6.07 2.50
N GLN A 138 18.80 5.87 3.10
CA GLN A 138 19.81 6.93 3.21
C GLN A 138 20.33 7.38 1.85
N ARG A 139 20.55 6.45 0.89
CA ARG A 139 20.93 6.81 -0.49
C ARG A 139 19.86 7.66 -1.19
N LEU A 140 18.58 7.37 -0.96
CA LEU A 140 17.48 8.21 -1.43
C LEU A 140 17.51 9.59 -0.79
N GLY A 141 17.72 9.65 0.52
CA GLY A 141 17.81 10.92 1.28
C GLY A 141 18.97 11.81 0.83
N GLN A 142 20.13 11.24 0.51
CA GLN A 142 21.27 11.98 -0.05
C GLN A 142 20.97 12.69 -1.38
N ARG A 143 19.93 12.25 -2.10
CA ARG A 143 19.44 12.86 -3.33
C ARG A 143 18.23 13.75 -3.13
N GLY A 144 17.85 14.02 -1.87
CA GLY A 144 16.67 14.81 -1.55
C GLY A 144 15.34 14.10 -1.86
N ILE A 145 15.36 12.78 -2.07
CA ILE A 145 14.14 12.02 -2.37
C ILE A 145 13.39 11.76 -1.08
N GLU A 146 12.16 12.24 -1.04
CA GLU A 146 11.22 11.98 0.03
C GLU A 146 10.48 10.66 -0.22
N ILE A 147 10.23 9.88 0.84
CA ILE A 147 9.63 8.55 0.75
C ILE A 147 8.44 8.37 1.70
N GLY A 148 7.62 7.36 1.37
CA GLY A 148 6.68 6.77 2.31
C GLY A 148 7.23 5.47 2.91
N LEU A 149 6.91 5.20 4.18
CA LEU A 149 7.12 3.88 4.79
C LEU A 149 5.79 3.12 4.82
N THR A 150 5.87 1.80 4.62
CA THR A 150 4.75 0.89 4.82
C THR A 150 5.13 -0.17 5.85
N CYS A 151 4.34 -0.27 6.92
CA CYS A 151 4.49 -1.25 7.98
C CYS A 151 3.31 -2.22 7.95
N VAL A 152 3.57 -3.53 7.95
CA VAL A 152 2.52 -4.54 8.07
C VAL A 152 2.29 -4.87 9.54
N VAL A 153 1.05 -4.62 10.01
CA VAL A 153 0.65 -4.79 11.41
C VAL A 153 0.14 -6.21 11.66
N MET A 154 0.68 -6.87 12.66
CA MET A 154 0.32 -8.21 13.11
C MET A 154 0.51 -8.33 14.64
N ALA A 155 0.12 -9.44 15.24
CA ALA A 155 0.20 -9.62 16.69
C ALA A 155 1.63 -9.44 17.24
N GLU A 156 2.64 -9.83 16.45
CA GLU A 156 4.05 -9.79 16.88
C GLU A 156 4.62 -8.36 16.98
N ASN A 157 4.11 -7.40 16.21
CA ASN A 157 4.67 -6.03 16.17
C ASN A 157 3.71 -4.92 16.56
N VAL A 158 2.43 -5.21 16.81
CA VAL A 158 1.43 -4.16 17.09
C VAL A 158 1.83 -3.27 18.28
N GLY A 159 2.46 -3.83 19.32
CA GLY A 159 2.95 -3.07 20.47
C GLY A 159 4.12 -2.13 20.16
N GLU A 160 4.83 -2.36 19.06
CA GLU A 160 6.04 -1.64 18.63
C GLU A 160 5.80 -0.60 17.52
N LEU A 161 4.54 -0.36 17.12
CA LEU A 161 4.22 0.59 16.04
C LEU A 161 4.73 2.02 16.27
N PRO A 162 4.79 2.57 17.50
CA PRO A 162 5.44 3.87 17.73
C PRO A 162 6.91 3.90 17.27
N GLY A 163 7.60 2.76 17.31
CA GLY A 163 9.00 2.64 16.85
C GLY A 163 9.17 2.93 15.35
N ILE A 164 8.13 2.73 14.51
CA ILE A 164 8.21 3.10 13.09
C ILE A 164 8.23 4.62 12.91
N ILE A 165 7.50 5.36 13.77
CA ILE A 165 7.51 6.83 13.77
C ILE A 165 8.87 7.36 14.19
N GLU A 166 9.47 6.78 15.25
CA GLU A 166 10.84 7.13 15.65
C GLU A 166 11.83 6.89 14.51
N MET A 167 11.74 5.75 13.82
CA MET A 167 12.57 5.46 12.66
C MET A 167 12.34 6.45 11.52
N ALA A 168 11.10 6.86 11.27
CA ALA A 168 10.77 7.84 10.23
C ALA A 168 11.42 9.20 10.51
N TYR A 169 11.41 9.67 11.76
CA TYR A 169 12.12 10.89 12.16
C TYR A 169 13.64 10.74 12.11
N TYR A 170 14.17 9.60 12.54
CA TYR A 170 15.61 9.31 12.49
C TYR A 170 16.16 9.33 11.06
N LEU A 171 15.42 8.77 10.10
CA LEU A 171 15.82 8.69 8.69
C LEU A 171 15.79 10.06 7.98
N GLY A 172 14.94 10.98 8.42
CA GLY A 172 14.91 12.38 8.01
C GLY A 172 14.26 12.68 6.65
N ASN A 173 14.20 11.72 5.73
CA ASN A 173 13.57 11.84 4.40
C ASN A 173 12.22 11.13 4.29
N VAL A 174 11.66 10.66 5.39
CA VAL A 174 10.31 10.07 5.43
C VAL A 174 9.28 11.19 5.60
N ARG A 175 8.23 11.19 4.76
CA ARG A 175 7.12 12.16 4.83
C ARG A 175 5.79 11.51 5.15
N ARG A 176 5.69 10.20 4.99
CA ARG A 176 4.45 9.47 5.18
C ARG A 176 4.71 8.08 5.76
N VAL A 177 3.85 7.64 6.67
CA VAL A 177 3.84 6.27 7.20
C VAL A 177 2.45 5.68 6.98
N GLY A 178 2.39 4.51 6.35
CA GLY A 178 1.17 3.72 6.17
C GLY A 178 1.23 2.44 7.00
N PHE A 179 0.15 2.14 7.71
CA PHE A 179 -0.02 0.90 8.45
C PHE A 179 -0.95 -0.03 7.65
N ASP A 180 -0.41 -1.10 7.07
CA ASP A 180 -1.18 -2.12 6.37
C ASP A 180 -1.37 -3.32 7.30
N LEU A 181 -2.61 -3.78 7.48
CA LEU A 181 -2.82 -4.96 8.30
C LEU A 181 -2.41 -6.24 7.56
N LEU A 182 -2.03 -7.24 8.33
CA LEU A 182 -1.73 -8.58 7.84
C LEU A 182 -2.77 -9.05 6.80
N ARG A 183 -2.31 -9.78 5.79
CA ARG A 183 -3.17 -10.51 4.86
C ARG A 183 -3.05 -12.00 5.15
N GLY A 184 -4.16 -12.65 5.42
CA GLY A 184 -4.24 -14.07 5.76
C GLY A 184 -4.00 -15.04 4.59
N GLN A 185 -3.05 -14.69 3.69
CA GLN A 185 -2.72 -15.47 2.49
C GLN A 185 -1.21 -15.73 2.43
N GLY A 186 -0.80 -16.70 1.60
CA GLY A 186 0.60 -17.09 1.50
C GLY A 186 1.17 -17.46 2.86
N ARG A 187 2.40 -17.01 3.18
CA ARG A 187 2.98 -17.23 4.51
C ARG A 187 2.24 -16.47 5.62
N GLY A 188 1.53 -15.40 5.29
CA GLY A 188 0.72 -14.65 6.24
C GLY A 188 -0.44 -15.45 6.85
N ALA A 189 -0.88 -16.54 6.21
CA ALA A 189 -1.90 -17.44 6.75
C ALA A 189 -1.48 -18.14 8.05
N ALA A 190 -0.17 -18.27 8.30
CA ALA A 190 0.39 -18.87 9.51
C ALA A 190 0.73 -17.85 10.61
N VAL A 191 0.47 -16.56 10.37
CA VAL A 191 0.79 -15.46 11.30
C VAL A 191 -0.47 -14.99 12.00
N ALA A 192 -0.40 -14.75 13.30
CA ALA A 192 -1.53 -14.28 14.08
C ALA A 192 -1.85 -12.80 13.75
N PRO A 193 -3.11 -12.44 13.46
CA PRO A 193 -3.52 -11.06 13.32
C PRO A 193 -3.44 -10.33 14.67
N ALA A 194 -3.20 -9.02 14.62
CA ALA A 194 -3.28 -8.17 15.80
C ALA A 194 -4.74 -8.09 16.30
N ARG A 195 -4.92 -8.09 17.63
CA ARG A 195 -6.25 -7.91 18.22
C ARG A 195 -6.73 -6.48 18.01
N PRO A 196 -8.04 -6.24 17.81
CA PRO A 196 -8.59 -4.90 17.57
C PRO A 196 -8.25 -3.88 18.64
N GLU A 197 -8.28 -4.31 19.92
CA GLU A 197 -7.93 -3.45 21.06
C GLU A 197 -6.46 -3.06 21.08
N ASP A 198 -5.55 -3.98 20.70
CA ASP A 198 -4.13 -3.68 20.60
C ASP A 198 -3.84 -2.72 19.45
N VAL A 199 -4.54 -2.88 18.31
CA VAL A 199 -4.46 -1.94 17.17
C VAL A 199 -4.91 -0.54 17.58
N ALA A 200 -6.07 -0.43 18.24
CA ALA A 200 -6.59 0.86 18.69
C ALA A 200 -5.62 1.55 19.67
N HIS A 201 -5.11 0.80 20.64
CA HIS A 201 -4.14 1.32 21.63
C HIS A 201 -2.83 1.76 20.97
N ALA A 202 -2.27 0.92 20.08
CA ALA A 202 -1.03 1.23 19.38
C ALA A 202 -1.16 2.46 18.49
N MET A 203 -2.28 2.60 17.76
CA MET A 203 -2.52 3.77 16.91
C MET A 203 -2.69 5.05 17.72
N ALA A 204 -3.35 5.02 18.88
CA ALA A 204 -3.40 6.17 19.78
C ALA A 204 -1.99 6.63 20.16
N ARG A 205 -1.10 5.70 20.55
CA ARG A 205 0.32 5.99 20.86
C ARG A 205 1.09 6.54 19.64
N VAL A 206 0.83 6.01 18.45
CA VAL A 206 1.41 6.50 17.18
C VAL A 206 1.04 7.96 16.96
N PHE A 207 -0.25 8.31 17.05
CA PHE A 207 -0.71 9.68 16.84
C PHE A 207 -0.20 10.65 17.92
N ASP A 208 -0.15 10.20 19.19
CA ASP A 208 0.42 11.01 20.27
C ASP A 208 1.92 11.29 20.03
N LEU A 209 2.66 10.30 19.60
CA LEU A 209 4.07 10.44 19.28
C LEU A 209 4.30 11.35 18.08
N CYS A 210 3.51 11.22 17.01
CA CYS A 210 3.58 12.13 15.85
C CYS A 210 3.40 13.58 16.28
N ARG A 211 2.34 13.90 17.04
CA ARG A 211 2.10 15.26 17.55
C ARG A 211 3.22 15.79 18.45
N LYS A 212 3.80 14.92 19.28
CA LYS A 212 4.92 15.28 20.15
C LYS A 212 6.16 15.61 19.35
N LEU A 213 6.56 14.75 18.41
CA LEU A 213 7.76 14.92 17.61
C LEU A 213 7.63 16.09 16.62
N GLU A 214 6.45 16.30 16.04
CA GLU A 214 6.17 17.46 15.20
C GLU A 214 6.37 18.77 15.95
N ARG A 215 5.83 18.88 17.18
CA ARG A 215 6.04 20.08 18.04
C ARG A 215 7.51 20.30 18.40
N LEU A 216 8.28 19.22 18.58
CA LEU A 216 9.69 19.31 18.96
C LEU A 216 10.60 19.65 17.80
N THR A 217 10.30 19.17 16.60
CA THR A 217 11.17 19.25 15.43
C THR A 217 10.71 20.24 14.38
N GLY A 218 9.44 20.66 14.43
CA GLY A 218 8.79 21.44 13.37
C GLY A 218 8.54 20.63 12.07
N HIS A 219 8.80 19.32 12.10
CA HIS A 219 8.69 18.44 10.94
C HIS A 219 7.44 17.55 11.03
N HIS A 220 6.58 17.63 10.02
CA HIS A 220 5.37 16.81 9.94
C HIS A 220 5.62 15.50 9.19
N ILE A 221 5.18 14.37 9.76
CA ILE A 221 5.10 13.07 9.09
C ILE A 221 3.63 12.66 9.05
N ALA A 222 3.10 12.55 7.84
CA ALA A 222 1.72 12.15 7.63
C ALA A 222 1.50 10.66 7.96
N VAL A 223 0.38 10.34 8.61
CA VAL A 223 -0.09 8.95 8.77
C VAL A 223 -1.18 8.71 7.73
N ALA A 224 -0.95 7.75 6.85
CA ALA A 224 -1.81 7.48 5.69
C ALA A 224 -3.29 7.28 6.06
N GLN A 225 -3.56 6.65 7.19
CA GLN A 225 -4.91 6.41 7.69
C GLN A 225 -5.61 7.70 8.13
N ALA A 226 -4.87 8.65 8.73
CA ALA A 226 -5.42 9.95 9.10
C ALA A 226 -5.72 10.81 7.86
N GLU A 227 -4.81 10.82 6.86
CA GLU A 227 -5.06 11.49 5.58
C GLU A 227 -6.30 10.93 4.87
N GLN A 228 -6.44 9.60 4.86
CA GLN A 228 -7.62 8.95 4.30
C GLN A 228 -8.90 9.32 5.05
N ALA A 229 -8.87 9.31 6.38
CA ALA A 229 -10.00 9.70 7.21
C ALA A 229 -10.38 11.17 6.96
N ALA A 230 -9.42 12.08 6.86
CA ALA A 230 -9.66 13.49 6.54
C ALA A 230 -10.29 13.68 5.15
N CYS A 231 -9.79 12.97 4.13
CA CYS A 231 -10.41 12.99 2.81
C CYS A 231 -11.86 12.49 2.82
N LEU A 232 -12.15 11.44 3.60
CA LEU A 232 -13.48 10.84 3.67
C LEU A 232 -14.45 11.65 4.53
N ALA A 233 -13.97 12.46 5.48
CA ALA A 233 -14.81 13.30 6.34
C ALA A 233 -15.67 14.31 5.54
N HIS A 234 -15.20 14.73 4.36
CA HIS A 234 -15.90 15.68 3.47
C HIS A 234 -16.66 14.99 2.33
N ARG A 235 -16.86 13.70 2.42
CA ARG A 235 -17.47 12.90 1.38
C ARG A 235 -18.98 13.04 1.37
N THR A 236 -19.59 13.07 0.17
CA THR A 236 -21.04 13.19 -0.05
C THR A 236 -21.67 11.91 -0.63
N ASP A 237 -20.85 10.96 -1.10
CA ASP A 237 -21.33 9.68 -1.62
C ASP A 237 -21.33 8.58 -0.54
N ASP A 238 -22.12 7.54 -0.73
CA ASP A 238 -22.29 6.39 0.15
C ASP A 238 -21.63 5.09 -0.37
N GLY A 239 -20.70 5.22 -1.34
CA GLY A 239 -20.00 4.09 -1.94
C GLY A 239 -18.75 3.63 -1.19
N PHE A 240 -18.10 2.56 -1.63
CA PHE A 240 -16.79 2.09 -1.15
C PHE A 240 -15.63 2.84 -1.83
N SER A 241 -15.67 4.17 -1.85
CA SER A 241 -14.79 5.02 -2.67
C SER A 241 -13.32 5.01 -2.27
N HIS A 242 -12.98 4.45 -1.11
CA HIS A 242 -11.58 4.34 -0.65
C HIS A 242 -10.78 3.24 -1.35
N CYS A 243 -11.44 2.30 -2.02
CA CYS A 243 -10.79 1.14 -2.63
C CYS A 243 -11.11 1.04 -4.11
N HIS A 244 -10.09 1.19 -4.96
CA HIS A 244 -10.23 1.09 -6.41
C HIS A 244 -10.73 -0.28 -6.88
N ALA A 245 -10.42 -1.37 -6.17
CA ALA A 245 -10.95 -2.69 -6.46
C ALA A 245 -12.46 -2.77 -6.21
N MET A 246 -12.92 -2.23 -5.06
CA MET A 246 -14.33 -2.25 -4.64
C MET A 246 -15.24 -1.43 -5.54
N ASN A 247 -14.72 -0.45 -6.26
CA ASN A 247 -15.50 0.39 -7.19
C ASN A 247 -15.17 0.14 -8.67
N GLY A 248 -14.41 -0.92 -8.98
CA GLY A 248 -14.12 -1.34 -10.34
C GLY A 248 -13.19 -0.42 -11.12
N THR A 249 -12.49 0.52 -10.45
CA THR A 249 -11.58 1.46 -11.10
C THR A 249 -10.11 1.09 -10.95
N GLY A 250 -9.80 -0.05 -10.32
CA GLY A 250 -8.44 -0.54 -10.14
C GLY A 250 -8.31 -2.00 -10.50
N VAL A 251 -7.16 -2.35 -11.07
CA VAL A 251 -6.81 -3.72 -11.42
C VAL A 251 -5.37 -4.05 -11.07
N HIS A 252 -5.08 -5.32 -10.91
CA HIS A 252 -3.74 -5.87 -10.74
C HIS A 252 -3.41 -6.77 -11.94
N VAL A 253 -2.28 -6.50 -12.59
CA VAL A 253 -1.76 -7.35 -13.67
C VAL A 253 -0.55 -8.11 -13.16
N ASP A 254 -0.61 -9.43 -13.20
CA ASP A 254 0.51 -10.30 -12.82
C ASP A 254 1.56 -10.41 -13.92
N ALA A 255 2.70 -11.04 -13.61
CA ALA A 255 3.80 -11.17 -14.56
C ALA A 255 3.48 -12.05 -15.79
N ALA A 256 2.39 -12.81 -15.76
CA ALA A 256 1.89 -13.58 -16.90
C ALA A 256 0.89 -12.78 -17.77
N GLY A 257 0.54 -11.55 -17.39
CA GLY A 257 -0.43 -10.72 -18.10
C GLY A 257 -1.89 -10.96 -17.70
N ARG A 258 -2.15 -11.77 -16.67
CA ARG A 258 -3.50 -12.01 -16.14
C ARG A 258 -3.95 -10.82 -15.30
N ILE A 259 -5.21 -10.41 -15.47
CA ILE A 259 -5.79 -9.23 -14.82
C ILE A 259 -6.70 -9.68 -13.67
N TYR A 260 -6.42 -9.21 -12.47
CA TYR A 260 -7.19 -9.51 -11.26
C TYR A 260 -7.82 -8.25 -10.66
N ALA A 261 -8.92 -8.42 -9.95
CA ALA A 261 -9.60 -7.32 -9.26
C ALA A 261 -8.76 -6.68 -8.13
N CYS A 262 -7.92 -7.48 -7.46
CA CYS A 262 -7.13 -7.01 -6.32
C CYS A 262 -5.82 -7.81 -6.19
N SER A 263 -4.76 -7.17 -5.71
CA SER A 263 -3.46 -7.80 -5.44
C SER A 263 -3.53 -8.98 -4.46
N SER A 264 -4.52 -8.98 -3.58
CA SER A 264 -4.72 -10.06 -2.61
C SER A 264 -5.22 -11.37 -3.24
N PHE A 265 -5.74 -11.32 -4.46
CA PHE A 265 -6.36 -12.46 -5.12
C PHE A 265 -5.65 -12.91 -6.39
N VAL A 266 -4.39 -12.51 -6.56
CA VAL A 266 -3.54 -13.00 -7.66
C VAL A 266 -3.41 -14.52 -7.56
N GLY A 267 -3.81 -15.20 -8.65
CA GLY A 267 -3.83 -16.66 -8.73
C GLY A 267 -5.19 -17.30 -8.39
N ASP A 268 -6.14 -16.56 -7.85
CA ASP A 268 -7.51 -17.04 -7.63
C ASP A 268 -8.39 -16.77 -8.85
N ALA A 269 -8.84 -17.85 -9.51
CA ALA A 269 -9.64 -17.76 -10.73
C ALA A 269 -11.00 -17.05 -10.53
N ARG A 270 -11.51 -16.98 -9.29
CA ARG A 270 -12.76 -16.26 -8.99
C ARG A 270 -12.64 -14.76 -9.25
N PHE A 271 -11.43 -14.20 -9.09
CA PHE A 271 -11.14 -12.77 -9.24
C PHE A 271 -10.33 -12.44 -10.49
N LEU A 272 -10.19 -13.41 -11.39
CA LEU A 272 -9.61 -13.20 -12.71
C LEU A 272 -10.62 -12.47 -13.60
N LEU A 273 -10.23 -11.29 -14.09
CA LEU A 273 -11.06 -10.40 -14.90
C LEU A 273 -10.73 -10.45 -16.40
N GLY A 274 -9.69 -11.16 -16.78
CA GLY A 274 -9.19 -11.24 -18.15
C GLY A 274 -7.67 -11.27 -18.22
N ASP A 275 -7.13 -10.87 -19.35
CA ASP A 275 -5.68 -10.78 -19.60
C ASP A 275 -5.36 -9.59 -20.53
N VAL A 276 -4.07 -9.26 -20.64
CA VAL A 276 -3.62 -8.11 -21.44
C VAL A 276 -3.76 -8.30 -22.96
N GLU A 277 -4.05 -9.52 -23.43
CA GLU A 277 -4.25 -9.81 -24.85
C GLU A 277 -5.69 -9.59 -25.27
N HIS A 278 -6.63 -9.99 -24.44
CA HIS A 278 -8.08 -9.94 -24.71
C HIS A 278 -8.77 -8.78 -23.98
N GLY A 279 -8.09 -8.14 -23.03
CA GLY A 279 -8.63 -7.06 -22.23
C GLY A 279 -9.38 -7.55 -20.98
N ILE A 280 -10.17 -6.63 -20.41
CA ILE A 280 -11.00 -6.91 -19.24
C ILE A 280 -12.39 -7.33 -19.68
N ASP A 281 -12.85 -8.47 -19.19
CA ASP A 281 -14.27 -8.86 -19.28
C ASP A 281 -15.08 -7.94 -18.35
N VAL A 282 -15.76 -6.97 -18.95
CA VAL A 282 -16.53 -5.93 -18.24
C VAL A 282 -17.66 -6.57 -17.42
N ARG A 283 -18.35 -7.58 -17.96
CA ARG A 283 -19.42 -8.29 -17.23
C ARG A 283 -18.85 -8.99 -15.99
N ARG A 284 -17.75 -9.69 -16.15
CA ARG A 284 -17.05 -10.36 -15.04
C ARG A 284 -16.60 -9.37 -13.96
N GLN A 285 -16.11 -8.21 -14.38
CA GLN A 285 -15.72 -7.15 -13.45
C GLN A 285 -16.93 -6.62 -12.68
N GLU A 286 -18.04 -6.33 -13.34
CA GLU A 286 -19.28 -5.86 -12.70
C GLU A 286 -19.80 -6.89 -11.70
N GLU A 287 -19.84 -8.18 -12.08
CA GLU A 287 -20.22 -9.29 -11.20
C GLU A 287 -19.31 -9.37 -9.97
N THR A 288 -17.99 -9.26 -10.16
CA THR A 288 -17.00 -9.30 -9.07
C THR A 288 -17.14 -8.11 -8.13
N VAL A 289 -17.32 -6.90 -8.66
CA VAL A 289 -17.57 -5.69 -7.84
C VAL A 289 -18.86 -5.83 -7.05
N HIS A 290 -19.92 -6.32 -7.68
CA HIS A 290 -21.21 -6.55 -7.01
C HIS A 290 -21.08 -7.58 -5.86
N GLU A 291 -20.39 -8.69 -6.09
CA GLU A 291 -20.12 -9.71 -5.06
C GLU A 291 -19.35 -9.11 -3.88
N MET A 292 -18.24 -8.36 -4.18
CA MET A 292 -17.45 -7.71 -3.15
C MET A 292 -18.28 -6.72 -2.31
N GLN A 293 -19.08 -5.88 -2.96
CA GLN A 293 -19.90 -4.88 -2.27
C GLN A 293 -21.04 -5.50 -1.47
N SER A 294 -21.73 -6.51 -2.04
CA SER A 294 -22.85 -7.19 -1.37
C SER A 294 -22.40 -7.95 -0.13
N SER A 295 -21.22 -8.56 -0.16
CA SER A 295 -20.64 -9.25 1.00
C SER A 295 -20.22 -8.29 2.13
N MET A 296 -20.14 -6.98 1.85
CA MET A 296 -19.78 -5.93 2.81
C MET A 296 -20.99 -5.08 3.25
N GLU A 297 -22.22 -5.60 3.13
CA GLU A 297 -23.43 -4.87 3.51
C GLU A 297 -23.43 -4.46 5.00
N PHE A 298 -22.79 -5.22 5.87
CA PHE A 298 -22.56 -4.86 7.28
C PHE A 298 -21.79 -3.54 7.46
N CYS A 299 -20.96 -3.16 6.49
CA CYS A 299 -20.31 -1.84 6.49
C CYS A 299 -21.32 -0.73 6.18
N ARG A 300 -22.24 -0.94 5.20
CA ARG A 300 -23.25 0.06 4.82
C ARG A 300 -24.20 0.40 5.96
N THR A 301 -24.50 -0.56 6.81
CA THR A 301 -25.34 -0.37 8.00
C THR A 301 -24.57 0.19 9.20
N CYS A 302 -23.25 0.32 9.11
CA CYS A 302 -22.43 0.89 10.18
C CYS A 302 -22.55 2.42 10.22
N ARG A 303 -22.77 2.97 11.41
CA ARG A 303 -22.86 4.44 11.64
C ARG A 303 -21.63 5.23 11.13
N ASP A 304 -20.47 4.57 11.09
CA ASP A 304 -19.19 5.20 10.71
C ASP A 304 -18.94 5.11 9.20
N PHE A 305 -19.84 4.49 8.40
CA PHE A 305 -19.57 4.12 7.01
C PHE A 305 -19.22 5.32 6.13
N THR A 306 -19.95 6.41 6.23
CA THR A 306 -19.73 7.62 5.42
C THR A 306 -18.32 8.19 5.62
N SER A 307 -17.86 8.27 6.87
CA SER A 307 -16.51 8.79 7.20
C SER A 307 -15.41 7.74 7.07
N CYS A 308 -15.77 6.44 7.15
CA CYS A 308 -14.83 5.32 7.07
C CYS A 308 -14.60 4.84 5.62
N GLY A 309 -15.65 4.87 4.78
CA GLY A 309 -15.63 4.31 3.43
C GLY A 309 -15.64 2.78 3.35
N GLY A 310 -15.87 2.09 4.47
CA GLY A 310 -15.88 0.63 4.58
C GLY A 310 -14.50 0.00 4.87
N ALA A 311 -14.49 -1.25 5.33
CA ALA A 311 -13.28 -2.02 5.58
C ALA A 311 -12.67 -2.61 4.30
N CYS A 312 -11.47 -3.16 4.41
CA CYS A 312 -10.85 -3.88 3.29
C CYS A 312 -11.53 -5.24 3.08
N TRP A 313 -12.20 -5.40 1.96
CA TRP A 313 -12.90 -6.65 1.63
C TRP A 313 -12.00 -7.89 1.70
N ALA A 314 -10.79 -7.79 1.15
CA ALA A 314 -9.84 -8.91 1.14
C ALA A 314 -9.43 -9.41 2.54
N ARG A 315 -9.53 -8.56 3.57
CA ARG A 315 -9.28 -8.94 4.97
C ARG A 315 -10.53 -9.49 5.63
N CYS A 316 -11.69 -8.88 5.36
CA CYS A 316 -12.95 -9.29 5.97
C CYS A 316 -13.47 -10.63 5.42
N MET A 317 -13.20 -10.96 4.17
CA MET A 317 -13.71 -12.17 3.52
C MET A 317 -13.21 -13.47 4.17
N GLY A 318 -12.02 -13.46 4.76
CA GLY A 318 -11.38 -14.67 5.28
C GLY A 318 -11.18 -14.71 6.78
N SER A 319 -11.50 -13.63 7.53
CA SER A 319 -11.19 -13.56 8.95
C SER A 319 -11.93 -12.43 9.66
N ASP A 320 -12.81 -12.79 10.59
CA ASP A 320 -13.49 -11.82 11.47
C ASP A 320 -12.48 -11.00 12.30
N ALA A 321 -11.39 -11.64 12.74
CA ALA A 321 -10.34 -10.97 13.49
C ALA A 321 -9.63 -9.88 12.67
N LEU A 322 -9.31 -10.15 11.40
CA LEU A 322 -8.72 -9.15 10.50
C LEU A 322 -9.72 -8.04 10.18
N CYS A 323 -11.00 -8.37 10.00
CA CYS A 323 -12.04 -7.38 9.77
C CYS A 323 -12.22 -6.45 10.96
N ALA A 324 -12.25 -6.98 12.17
CA ALA A 324 -12.36 -6.21 13.40
C ALA A 324 -11.12 -5.32 13.63
N ALA A 325 -9.91 -5.83 13.36
CA ALA A 325 -8.67 -5.05 13.42
C ALA A 325 -8.65 -3.89 12.40
N GLU A 326 -9.17 -4.11 11.17
CA GLU A 326 -9.34 -3.08 10.14
C GLU A 326 -10.28 -1.96 10.62
N CYS A 327 -11.41 -2.33 11.22
CA CYS A 327 -12.33 -1.36 11.80
C CYS A 327 -11.69 -0.56 12.95
N ALA A 328 -10.88 -1.21 13.81
CA ALA A 328 -10.18 -0.54 14.90
C ALA A 328 -9.15 0.47 14.39
N LEU A 329 -8.36 0.09 13.37
CA LEU A 329 -7.38 0.96 12.71
C LEU A 329 -8.04 2.23 12.15
N LYS A 330 -9.11 2.06 11.39
CA LYS A 330 -9.83 3.18 10.77
C LYS A 330 -10.50 4.09 11.79
N ARG A 331 -11.13 3.53 12.83
CA ARG A 331 -11.73 4.32 13.91
C ARG A 331 -10.72 5.16 14.67
N ALA A 332 -9.54 4.59 14.98
CA ALA A 332 -8.46 5.34 15.61
C ALA A 332 -8.01 6.54 14.76
N ALA A 333 -7.93 6.37 13.44
CA ALA A 333 -7.61 7.45 12.51
C ALA A 333 -8.69 8.54 12.47
N MET A 334 -9.97 8.17 12.38
CA MET A 334 -11.10 9.13 12.39
C MET A 334 -11.15 9.94 13.68
N GLN A 335 -10.93 9.31 14.84
CA GLN A 335 -10.89 10.00 16.13
C GLN A 335 -9.79 11.07 16.19
N THR A 336 -8.66 10.83 15.55
CA THR A 336 -7.55 11.80 15.48
C THR A 336 -7.91 13.01 14.63
N VAL A 337 -8.59 12.82 13.51
CA VAL A 337 -9.03 13.91 12.64
C VAL A 337 -10.06 14.80 13.38
N HIS A 338 -11.08 14.22 14.00
CA HIS A 338 -12.07 14.98 14.76
C HIS A 338 -11.46 15.75 15.94
N ALA A 339 -10.44 15.22 16.61
CA ALA A 339 -9.75 15.93 17.69
C ALA A 339 -8.95 17.14 17.19
N SER A 340 -8.47 17.11 15.96
CA SER A 340 -7.74 18.23 15.34
C SER A 340 -8.69 19.38 14.95
N ASP A 341 -9.89 19.06 14.49
CA ASP A 341 -10.90 20.06 14.10
C ASP A 341 -11.42 20.85 15.32
N THR A 342 -11.49 20.24 16.51
CA THR A 342 -11.93 20.90 17.74
C THR A 342 -10.89 21.88 18.30
N HIS A 343 -9.61 21.72 18.01
CA HIS A 343 -8.55 22.63 18.48
C HIS A 343 -8.34 23.87 17.62
N THR A 344 -8.87 23.92 16.41
CA THR A 344 -8.80 25.11 15.53
C THR A 344 -9.86 26.16 15.81
N TYR A 345 -10.84 25.89 16.68
CA TYR A 345 -11.95 26.82 17.00
C TYR A 345 -11.83 27.56 18.35
N GLU A 346 -10.83 27.26 19.18
CA GLU A 346 -10.60 27.98 20.44
C GLU A 346 -9.51 29.05 20.31
N GLY A 347 -9.70 30.07 19.48
CA GLY A 347 -8.73 31.14 19.42
C GLY A 347 -8.95 32.26 18.42
N ILE A 348 -10.13 32.85 18.34
CA ILE A 348 -10.29 34.24 17.87
C ILE A 348 -11.32 34.92 18.76
N PRO A 349 -10.89 35.81 19.66
CA PRO A 349 -11.83 36.73 20.33
C PRO A 349 -12.33 37.75 19.31
N THR A 350 -13.63 37.94 19.28
CA THR A 350 -14.36 38.98 18.54
C THR A 350 -13.88 40.39 18.88
#